data_b47ed5d6bf3a1ad9b6fb3e75cf8e979a
#
_entry.id   b47ed5d6bf3a1ad9b6fb3e75cf8e979a
#
_cell.length_a   1.000
_cell.length_b   1.000
_cell.length_c   1.000
_cell.angle_alpha   90.00
_cell.angle_beta   90.00
_cell.angle_gamma   90.00
#
_symmetry.space_group_name_H-M   'P 1'
#
loop_
_entity.id
_entity.type
_entity.pdbx_description
1 polymer ?
#
loop_
_entity_poly.entity_id
_entity_poly.type
_entity_poly.pdbx_seq_one_letter_code
_entity_poly.pdbx_strand_id
1 'polypeptide(L)'
;LCIIANISGENMAKGLICGFLGILTATVGIDSVTSYIRFTDNANLLSGIQYIPVMIGLFAMSQAFETIEDIYSTDEIDASVTRLLPTKEDVKTILRVAPVTGLIGTMIGIIPGAGADIGSFVGYNTARGMSKKPELFGKGSPEAVAASEGGNNGVTGGAMIPMLTLGVPGDAVAAIMIGALTIQGLTPGPMLFKTNKVLVYTIFLGMFVANTIMVLLGFSCIRLFTKVLSVPKTILTPIIFILCVVGSYAMRSNFYDVGTMLIAGVIGWL
;
A
#
# COMPACT_ATOMS: atom_id res chain seq x y z
N LEU A 1 0.78 7.07 -16.50
CA LEU A 1 -0.47 7.31 -17.22
C LEU A 1 -0.99 6.03 -17.88
N CYS A 2 -0.19 5.26 -18.61
CA CYS A 2 -0.64 4.00 -19.26
C CYS A 2 -1.17 2.98 -18.24
N ILE A 3 -0.54 2.88 -17.05
CA ILE A 3 -1.01 2.02 -15.96
C ILE A 3 -2.34 2.52 -15.42
N ILE A 4 -2.49 3.83 -15.23
CA ILE A 4 -3.74 4.46 -14.76
C ILE A 4 -4.88 4.16 -15.74
N ALA A 5 -4.65 4.26 -17.04
CA ALA A 5 -5.64 3.94 -18.06
C ALA A 5 -6.12 2.48 -17.98
N ASN A 6 -5.21 1.54 -17.68
CA ASN A 6 -5.55 0.12 -17.50
C ASN A 6 -6.33 -0.18 -16.20
N ILE A 7 -6.06 0.58 -15.15
CA ILE A 7 -6.72 0.41 -13.84
C ILE A 7 -8.11 1.05 -13.81
N SER A 8 -8.36 2.06 -14.65
CA SER A 8 -9.58 2.89 -14.64
C SER A 8 -10.89 2.17 -14.97
N GLY A 9 -10.89 0.86 -15.21
CA GLY A 9 -12.11 0.08 -15.45
C GLY A 9 -12.89 0.57 -16.67
N GLU A 10 -14.21 0.74 -16.51
CA GLU A 10 -15.12 1.08 -17.62
C GLU A 10 -15.01 2.53 -18.11
N ASN A 11 -14.43 3.45 -17.32
CA ASN A 11 -14.35 4.87 -17.67
C ASN A 11 -12.93 5.41 -17.66
N MET A 12 -12.20 5.15 -18.73
CA MET A 12 -10.83 5.59 -18.93
C MET A 12 -10.67 7.12 -18.81
N ALA A 13 -11.67 7.91 -19.21
CA ALA A 13 -11.60 9.38 -19.13
C ALA A 13 -11.56 9.85 -17.66
N LYS A 14 -12.41 9.29 -16.80
CA LYS A 14 -12.40 9.60 -15.37
C LYS A 14 -11.05 9.23 -14.73
N GLY A 15 -10.51 8.05 -15.04
CA GLY A 15 -9.23 7.62 -14.53
C GLY A 15 -8.07 8.51 -14.96
N LEU A 16 -8.04 8.96 -16.20
CA LEU A 16 -7.05 9.91 -16.69
C LEU A 16 -7.17 11.27 -15.99
N ILE A 17 -8.38 11.79 -15.80
CA ILE A 17 -8.61 13.05 -15.06
C ILE A 17 -8.08 12.91 -13.63
N CYS A 18 -8.42 11.85 -12.91
CA CYS A 18 -7.89 11.59 -11.57
C CYS A 18 -6.36 11.48 -11.57
N GLY A 19 -5.79 10.81 -12.57
CA GLY A 19 -4.35 10.70 -12.72
C GLY A 19 -3.67 12.06 -12.94
N PHE A 20 -4.22 12.93 -13.79
CA PHE A 20 -3.70 14.28 -13.96
C PHE A 20 -3.85 15.13 -12.71
N LEU A 21 -4.97 15.05 -11.99
CA LEU A 21 -5.14 15.71 -10.70
C LEU A 21 -4.11 15.23 -9.67
N GLY A 22 -3.84 13.93 -9.62
CA GLY A 22 -2.80 13.37 -8.76
C GLY A 22 -1.40 13.90 -9.10
N ILE A 23 -1.05 13.97 -10.41
CA ILE A 23 0.21 14.57 -10.85
C ILE A 23 0.28 16.06 -10.47
N LEU A 24 -0.80 16.80 -10.67
CA LEU A 24 -0.86 18.24 -10.32
C LEU A 24 -0.65 18.45 -8.81
N THR A 25 -1.33 17.68 -7.97
CA THR A 25 -1.14 17.75 -6.50
C THR A 25 0.28 17.36 -6.07
N ALA A 26 0.92 16.41 -6.75
CA ALA A 26 2.29 16.00 -6.48
C ALA A 26 3.33 17.10 -6.86
N THR A 27 2.96 18.11 -7.68
CA THR A 27 3.88 19.21 -8.03
C THR A 27 3.87 20.35 -7.02
N VAL A 28 3.02 20.33 -6.00
CA VAL A 28 2.99 21.33 -4.93
C VAL A 28 4.25 21.20 -4.06
N GLY A 29 4.89 22.33 -3.76
CA GLY A 29 6.10 22.37 -2.92
C GLY A 29 7.34 22.81 -3.68
N ILE A 30 8.53 22.47 -3.14
CA ILE A 30 9.81 22.80 -3.74
C ILE A 30 10.19 21.77 -4.79
N ASP A 31 10.49 22.22 -5.99
CA ASP A 31 11.08 21.41 -7.04
C ASP A 31 12.49 20.95 -6.63
N SER A 32 12.73 19.64 -6.59
CA SER A 32 14.01 19.04 -6.18
C SER A 32 15.19 19.36 -7.13
N VAL A 33 14.91 19.76 -8.37
CA VAL A 33 15.94 20.06 -9.38
C VAL A 33 16.26 21.55 -9.44
N THR A 34 15.22 22.40 -9.50
CA THR A 34 15.37 23.84 -9.69
C THR A 34 15.27 24.64 -8.40
N SER A 35 14.89 24.02 -7.29
CA SER A 35 14.59 24.66 -6.00
C SER A 35 13.50 25.73 -6.09
N TYR A 36 12.73 25.76 -7.17
CA TYR A 36 11.62 26.71 -7.35
C TYR A 36 10.40 26.23 -6.56
N ILE A 37 9.76 27.18 -5.85
CA ILE A 37 8.54 26.89 -5.06
C ILE A 37 7.33 26.93 -6.00
N ARG A 38 6.52 25.87 -6.00
CA ARG A 38 5.34 25.72 -6.85
C ARG A 38 4.06 25.66 -6.03
N PHE A 39 3.09 26.45 -6.39
CA PHE A 39 1.70 26.42 -5.90
C PHE A 39 1.52 26.60 -4.38
N THR A 40 2.53 27.04 -3.65
CA THR A 40 2.42 27.32 -2.21
C THR A 40 3.49 28.29 -1.74
N ASP A 41 3.09 29.20 -0.84
CA ASP A 41 4.00 30.07 -0.07
C ASP A 41 4.06 29.64 1.40
N ASN A 42 3.36 28.54 1.75
CA ASN A 42 3.27 28.06 3.12
C ASN A 42 4.45 27.15 3.46
N ALA A 43 5.22 27.51 4.49
CA ALA A 43 6.37 26.75 4.96
C ALA A 43 6.07 25.26 5.25
N ASN A 44 4.85 24.95 5.71
CA ASN A 44 4.43 23.58 6.01
C ASN A 44 4.16 22.72 4.75
N LEU A 45 3.95 23.34 3.59
CA LEU A 45 3.71 22.67 2.32
C LEU A 45 4.93 22.72 1.39
N LEU A 46 6.04 23.33 1.80
CA LEU A 46 7.27 23.37 0.99
C LEU A 46 7.82 21.98 0.68
N SER A 47 7.67 21.04 1.61
CA SER A 47 8.05 19.63 1.41
C SER A 47 7.01 18.82 0.60
N GLY A 48 6.03 19.49 0.02
CA GLY A 48 4.98 18.89 -0.78
C GLY A 48 3.82 18.27 0.00
N ILE A 49 2.78 17.90 -0.73
CA ILE A 49 1.64 17.14 -0.22
C ILE A 49 2.07 15.67 -0.11
N GLN A 50 2.00 15.12 1.10
CA GLN A 50 2.41 13.73 1.34
C GLN A 50 1.35 12.76 0.84
N TYR A 51 1.78 11.71 0.15
CA TYR A 51 0.87 10.72 -0.44
C TYR A 51 0.16 9.86 0.64
N ILE A 52 0.81 9.55 1.78
CA ILE A 52 0.23 8.72 2.84
C ILE A 52 -1.02 9.36 3.46
N PRO A 53 -1.04 10.62 3.92
CA PRO A 53 -2.26 11.30 4.35
C PRO A 53 -3.35 11.32 3.27
N VAL A 54 -2.99 11.55 2.01
CA VAL A 54 -3.94 11.52 0.89
C VAL A 54 -4.56 10.13 0.73
N MET A 55 -3.77 9.07 0.80
CA MET A 55 -4.25 7.68 0.73
C MET A 55 -5.15 7.31 1.92
N ILE A 56 -4.75 7.69 3.14
CA ILE A 56 -5.60 7.52 4.33
C ILE A 56 -6.95 8.23 4.12
N GLY A 57 -6.93 9.42 3.54
CA GLY A 57 -8.13 10.19 3.21
C GLY A 57 -9.01 9.46 2.19
N LEU A 58 -8.46 9.18 1.01
CA LEU A 58 -9.20 8.61 -0.12
C LEU A 58 -9.80 7.23 0.19
N PHE A 59 -9.16 6.42 1.03
CA PHE A 59 -9.62 5.06 1.32
C PHE A 59 -10.26 4.93 2.71
N ALA A 60 -9.52 5.22 3.78
CA ALA A 60 -10.01 4.95 5.12
C ALA A 60 -11.03 5.99 5.60
N MET A 61 -10.77 7.28 5.36
CA MET A 61 -11.67 8.35 5.81
C MET A 61 -12.94 8.40 4.95
N SER A 62 -12.83 8.20 3.62
CA SER A 62 -13.99 8.13 2.73
C SER A 62 -14.90 6.96 3.11
N GLN A 63 -14.33 5.79 3.40
CA GLN A 63 -15.09 4.63 3.88
C GLN A 63 -15.74 4.90 5.25
N ALA A 64 -15.09 5.65 6.13
CA ALA A 64 -15.67 6.06 7.40
C ALA A 64 -16.88 6.98 7.18
N PHE A 65 -16.84 7.91 6.24
CA PHE A 65 -17.96 8.78 5.88
C PHE A 65 -19.13 7.97 5.30
N GLU A 66 -18.86 7.06 4.36
CA GLU A 66 -19.86 6.15 3.79
C GLU A 66 -20.53 5.30 4.89
N THR A 67 -19.73 4.78 5.84
CA THR A 67 -20.26 3.99 6.95
C THR A 67 -21.12 4.81 7.90
N ILE A 68 -20.89 6.14 8.04
CA ILE A 68 -21.75 7.03 8.83
C ILE A 68 -23.14 7.16 8.20
N GLU A 69 -23.23 7.23 6.87
CA GLU A 69 -24.52 7.28 6.17
C GLU A 69 -25.33 6.01 6.42
N ASP A 70 -24.65 4.86 6.41
CA ASP A 70 -25.25 3.53 6.61
C ASP A 70 -25.22 3.04 8.06
N ILE A 71 -25.01 3.94 9.04
CA ILE A 71 -24.81 3.54 10.46
C ILE A 71 -26.03 2.84 11.05
N TYR A 72 -27.21 3.08 10.49
CA TYR A 72 -28.48 2.46 10.88
C TYR A 72 -28.84 1.23 10.04
N SER A 73 -28.06 0.90 9.00
CA SER A 73 -28.26 -0.34 8.26
C SER A 73 -27.80 -1.53 9.11
N THR A 74 -28.72 -2.46 9.33
CA THR A 74 -28.52 -3.66 10.16
C THR A 74 -27.85 -4.80 9.41
N ASP A 75 -27.02 -4.52 8.43
CA ASP A 75 -26.24 -5.54 7.76
C ASP A 75 -25.14 -6.04 8.71
N GLU A 76 -25.49 -7.02 9.53
CA GLU A 76 -24.54 -7.79 10.31
C GLU A 76 -23.66 -8.58 9.34
N ILE A 77 -22.39 -8.20 9.25
CA ILE A 77 -21.42 -9.01 8.54
C ILE A 77 -21.22 -10.28 9.38
N ASP A 78 -21.67 -11.42 8.87
CA ASP A 78 -21.34 -12.71 9.48
C ASP A 78 -19.81 -12.94 9.34
N ALA A 79 -19.10 -12.52 10.37
CA ALA A 79 -17.64 -12.66 10.46
C ALA A 79 -17.22 -14.05 11.02
N SER A 80 -18.15 -15.03 11.03
CA SER A 80 -17.85 -16.36 11.52
C SER A 80 -16.84 -17.07 10.62
N VAL A 81 -15.64 -17.30 11.15
CA VAL A 81 -14.61 -18.07 10.48
C VAL A 81 -14.88 -19.55 10.71
N THR A 82 -15.56 -20.18 9.77
CA THR A 82 -15.88 -21.60 9.82
C THR A 82 -14.67 -22.48 9.48
N ARG A 83 -13.70 -21.94 8.71
CA ARG A 83 -12.54 -22.69 8.24
C ARG A 83 -11.28 -21.83 8.23
N LEU A 84 -10.22 -22.32 8.88
CA LEU A 84 -8.92 -21.62 8.95
C LEU A 84 -7.95 -22.01 7.82
N LEU A 85 -8.02 -23.27 7.37
CA LEU A 85 -7.09 -23.76 6.36
C LEU A 85 -7.68 -23.65 4.96
N PRO A 86 -6.88 -23.24 3.97
CA PRO A 86 -7.31 -23.15 2.58
C PRO A 86 -7.67 -24.53 2.03
N THR A 87 -8.58 -24.58 1.07
CA THR A 87 -8.92 -25.81 0.36
C THR A 87 -7.80 -26.17 -0.63
N LYS A 88 -7.79 -27.41 -1.12
CA LYS A 88 -6.86 -27.79 -2.19
C LYS A 88 -7.02 -26.96 -3.45
N GLU A 89 -8.26 -26.50 -3.74
CA GLU A 89 -8.56 -25.61 -4.87
C GLU A 89 -8.01 -24.21 -4.64
N ASP A 90 -8.14 -23.68 -3.42
CA ASP A 90 -7.56 -22.38 -3.05
C ASP A 90 -6.04 -22.42 -3.19
N VAL A 91 -5.40 -23.45 -2.64
CA VAL A 91 -3.94 -23.64 -2.77
C VAL A 91 -3.51 -23.70 -4.24
N LYS A 92 -4.24 -24.46 -5.07
CA LYS A 92 -3.95 -24.54 -6.51
C LYS A 92 -4.09 -23.18 -7.20
N THR A 93 -5.10 -22.41 -6.84
CA THR A 93 -5.35 -21.07 -7.35
C THR A 93 -4.22 -20.12 -6.94
N ILE A 94 -3.87 -20.11 -5.65
CA ILE A 94 -2.78 -19.28 -5.11
C ILE A 94 -1.45 -19.62 -5.80
N LEU A 95 -1.09 -20.89 -5.89
CA LEU A 95 0.17 -21.35 -6.52
C LEU A 95 0.23 -21.02 -8.03
N ARG A 96 -0.91 -20.85 -8.68
CA ARG A 96 -0.97 -20.44 -10.08
C ARG A 96 -0.76 -18.94 -10.24
N VAL A 97 -1.33 -18.13 -9.37
CA VAL A 97 -1.44 -16.68 -9.53
C VAL A 97 -0.31 -15.95 -8.82
N ALA A 98 -0.04 -16.27 -7.55
CA ALA A 98 0.92 -15.55 -6.73
C ALA A 98 2.36 -15.51 -7.29
N PRO A 99 2.89 -16.58 -7.92
CA PRO A 99 4.23 -16.49 -8.52
C PRO A 99 4.31 -15.50 -9.68
N VAL A 100 3.26 -15.44 -10.51
CA VAL A 100 3.20 -14.54 -11.67
C VAL A 100 3.11 -13.09 -11.19
N THR A 101 2.17 -12.82 -10.29
CA THR A 101 1.98 -11.47 -9.75
C THR A 101 3.14 -11.04 -8.84
N GLY A 102 3.75 -11.97 -8.11
CA GLY A 102 4.96 -11.73 -7.33
C GLY A 102 6.15 -11.34 -8.21
N LEU A 103 6.34 -12.00 -9.35
CA LEU A 103 7.39 -11.61 -10.30
C LEU A 103 7.14 -10.22 -10.88
N ILE A 104 5.89 -9.92 -11.24
CA ILE A 104 5.48 -8.58 -11.71
C ILE A 104 5.73 -7.53 -10.62
N GLY A 105 5.33 -7.83 -9.38
CA GLY A 105 5.62 -6.97 -8.23
C GLY A 105 7.11 -6.73 -8.03
N THR A 106 7.93 -7.76 -8.15
CA THR A 106 9.41 -7.63 -8.08
C THR A 106 9.94 -6.68 -9.16
N MET A 107 9.48 -6.81 -10.39
CA MET A 107 9.88 -5.91 -11.48
C MET A 107 9.45 -4.46 -11.22
N ILE A 108 8.26 -4.25 -10.66
CA ILE A 108 7.78 -2.92 -10.26
C ILE A 108 8.62 -2.37 -9.11
N GLY A 109 8.96 -3.19 -8.11
CA GLY A 109 9.78 -2.78 -6.98
C GLY A 109 11.19 -2.30 -7.34
N ILE A 110 11.75 -2.77 -8.43
CA ILE A 110 13.04 -2.29 -8.95
C ILE A 110 12.96 -0.81 -9.38
N ILE A 111 11.77 -0.33 -9.72
CA ILE A 111 11.56 1.06 -10.16
C ILE A 111 11.45 1.95 -8.92
N PRO A 112 12.40 2.89 -8.69
CA PRO A 112 12.33 3.78 -7.54
C PRO A 112 11.02 4.57 -7.47
N GLY A 113 10.40 4.59 -6.28
CA GLY A 113 9.16 5.34 -6.04
C GLY A 113 7.87 4.69 -6.54
N ALA A 114 7.93 3.48 -7.12
CA ALA A 114 6.71 2.79 -7.57
C ALA A 114 5.84 2.31 -6.40
N GLY A 115 6.45 1.81 -5.33
CA GLY A 115 5.73 1.37 -4.14
C GLY A 115 4.91 0.08 -4.27
N ALA A 116 4.56 -0.48 -3.13
CA ALA A 116 3.85 -1.76 -3.05
C ALA A 116 2.39 -1.66 -3.56
N ASP A 117 1.79 -0.48 -3.43
CA ASP A 117 0.43 -0.22 -3.89
C ASP A 117 0.29 -0.43 -5.40
N ILE A 118 1.25 0.09 -6.18
CA ILE A 118 1.27 -0.11 -7.65
C ILE A 118 1.42 -1.59 -7.97
N GLY A 119 2.29 -2.30 -7.25
CA GLY A 119 2.45 -3.74 -7.41
C GLY A 119 1.17 -4.53 -7.16
N SER A 120 0.43 -4.17 -6.12
CA SER A 120 -0.86 -4.77 -5.79
C SER A 120 -1.88 -4.57 -6.92
N PHE A 121 -2.05 -3.35 -7.38
CA PHE A 121 -3.01 -3.03 -8.44
C PHE A 121 -2.65 -3.68 -9.78
N VAL A 122 -1.40 -3.66 -10.17
CA VAL A 122 -0.95 -4.28 -11.43
C VAL A 122 -1.08 -5.80 -11.34
N GLY A 123 -0.72 -6.39 -10.19
CA GLY A 123 -0.93 -7.82 -9.94
C GLY A 123 -2.39 -8.22 -10.05
N TYR A 124 -3.28 -7.47 -9.40
CA TYR A 124 -4.72 -7.67 -9.46
C TYR A 124 -5.25 -7.64 -10.91
N ASN A 125 -4.91 -6.59 -11.66
CA ASN A 125 -5.39 -6.43 -13.03
C ASN A 125 -4.84 -7.50 -13.98
N THR A 126 -3.58 -7.87 -13.82
CA THR A 126 -2.98 -8.95 -14.60
C THR A 126 -3.70 -10.27 -14.35
N ALA A 127 -3.94 -10.60 -13.08
CA ALA A 127 -4.66 -11.81 -12.73
C ALA A 127 -6.11 -11.80 -13.24
N ARG A 128 -6.80 -10.65 -13.15
CA ARG A 128 -8.15 -10.48 -13.70
C ARG A 128 -8.19 -10.77 -15.20
N GLY A 129 -7.20 -10.27 -15.95
CA GLY A 129 -7.08 -10.53 -17.39
C GLY A 129 -6.77 -11.99 -17.74
N MET A 130 -6.12 -12.73 -16.82
CA MET A 130 -5.77 -14.15 -17.00
C MET A 130 -6.81 -15.11 -16.41
N SER A 131 -7.76 -14.60 -15.60
CA SER A 131 -8.73 -15.41 -14.89
C SER A 131 -9.80 -15.97 -15.83
N LYS A 132 -10.28 -17.16 -15.48
CA LYS A 132 -11.46 -17.76 -16.14
C LYS A 132 -12.77 -17.19 -15.60
N LYS A 133 -12.73 -16.46 -14.48
CA LYS A 133 -13.90 -15.88 -13.78
C LYS A 133 -13.63 -14.42 -13.40
N PRO A 134 -13.35 -13.54 -14.37
CA PRO A 134 -13.02 -12.15 -14.10
C PRO A 134 -14.14 -11.36 -13.39
N GLU A 135 -15.39 -11.83 -13.53
CA GLU A 135 -16.57 -11.24 -12.90
C GLU A 135 -16.61 -11.39 -11.36
N LEU A 136 -15.80 -12.29 -10.80
CA LEU A 136 -15.66 -12.48 -9.34
C LEU A 136 -14.66 -11.52 -8.69
N PHE A 137 -13.86 -10.83 -9.50
CA PHE A 137 -12.92 -9.83 -9.00
C PHE A 137 -13.69 -8.63 -8.44
N GLY A 138 -13.33 -8.21 -7.22
CA GLY A 138 -14.09 -7.22 -6.44
C GLY A 138 -15.27 -7.81 -5.65
N LYS A 139 -15.54 -9.13 -5.73
CA LYS A 139 -16.65 -9.82 -5.04
C LYS A 139 -16.16 -10.92 -4.11
N GLY A 140 -15.01 -10.76 -3.49
CA GLY A 140 -14.46 -11.72 -2.53
C GLY A 140 -13.73 -12.92 -3.16
N SER A 141 -13.20 -12.78 -4.38
CA SER A 141 -12.43 -13.84 -5.04
C SER A 141 -11.09 -14.11 -4.33
N PRO A 142 -10.79 -15.35 -3.89
CA PRO A 142 -9.47 -15.71 -3.38
C PRO A 142 -8.34 -15.49 -4.40
N GLU A 143 -8.65 -15.65 -5.70
CA GLU A 143 -7.71 -15.39 -6.79
C GLU A 143 -7.31 -13.91 -6.84
N ALA A 144 -8.28 -13.01 -6.67
CA ALA A 144 -8.05 -11.56 -6.66
C ALA A 144 -7.16 -11.14 -5.48
N VAL A 145 -7.46 -11.65 -4.27
CA VAL A 145 -6.67 -11.38 -3.07
C VAL A 145 -5.25 -11.91 -3.22
N ALA A 146 -5.09 -13.16 -3.65
CA ALA A 146 -3.78 -13.76 -3.87
C ALA A 146 -2.95 -13.00 -4.92
N ALA A 147 -3.60 -12.41 -5.91
CA ALA A 147 -2.94 -11.61 -6.93
C ALA A 147 -2.43 -10.27 -6.40
N SER A 148 -3.25 -9.55 -5.65
CA SER A 148 -2.87 -8.29 -5.01
C SER A 148 -1.73 -8.49 -4.04
N GLU A 149 -1.88 -9.46 -3.14
CA GLU A 149 -0.88 -9.76 -2.12
C GLU A 149 0.42 -10.30 -2.71
N GLY A 150 0.34 -11.12 -3.77
CA GLY A 150 1.51 -11.58 -4.50
C GLY A 150 2.28 -10.41 -5.12
N GLY A 151 1.57 -9.46 -5.73
CA GLY A 151 2.15 -8.23 -6.28
C GLY A 151 2.81 -7.37 -5.21
N ASN A 152 2.12 -7.13 -4.10
CA ASN A 152 2.60 -6.37 -2.94
C ASN A 152 3.91 -6.96 -2.38
N ASN A 153 3.87 -8.24 -2.02
CA ASN A 153 5.04 -8.93 -1.47
C ASN A 153 6.22 -8.98 -2.45
N GLY A 154 5.94 -9.09 -3.75
CA GLY A 154 6.96 -9.05 -4.79
C GLY A 154 7.69 -7.71 -4.82
N VAL A 155 6.99 -6.59 -4.66
CA VAL A 155 7.59 -5.24 -4.59
C VAL A 155 8.56 -5.12 -3.43
N THR A 156 8.24 -5.68 -2.27
CA THR A 156 9.13 -5.63 -1.11
C THR A 156 10.52 -6.19 -1.42
N GLY A 157 10.58 -7.35 -2.10
CA GLY A 157 11.85 -7.91 -2.57
C GLY A 157 12.51 -7.08 -3.66
N GLY A 158 11.71 -6.59 -4.62
CA GLY A 158 12.19 -5.75 -5.72
C GLY A 158 12.81 -4.43 -5.26
N ALA A 159 12.17 -3.75 -4.29
CA ALA A 159 12.62 -2.47 -3.74
C ALA A 159 13.96 -2.56 -2.98
N MET A 160 14.30 -3.75 -2.46
CA MET A 160 15.62 -3.99 -1.86
C MET A 160 16.77 -3.88 -2.86
N ILE A 161 16.52 -4.14 -4.14
CA ILE A 161 17.57 -4.10 -5.17
C ILE A 161 18.13 -2.67 -5.31
N PRO A 162 17.35 -1.65 -5.73
CA PRO A 162 17.87 -0.29 -5.83
C PRO A 162 18.30 0.28 -4.47
N MET A 163 17.60 -0.08 -3.38
CA MET A 163 17.92 0.36 -2.04
C MET A 163 19.34 -0.06 -1.62
N LEU A 164 19.67 -1.34 -1.72
CA LEU A 164 20.97 -1.85 -1.27
C LEU A 164 22.10 -1.59 -2.28
N THR A 165 21.79 -1.56 -3.59
CA THR A 165 22.81 -1.41 -4.63
C THR A 165 23.13 0.03 -4.98
N LEU A 166 22.12 0.91 -4.96
CA LEU A 166 22.26 2.31 -5.40
C LEU A 166 22.04 3.31 -4.27
N GLY A 167 21.51 2.87 -3.11
CA GLY A 167 21.08 3.76 -2.04
C GLY A 167 19.81 4.58 -2.40
N VAL A 168 19.03 4.11 -3.36
CA VAL A 168 17.82 4.80 -3.81
C VAL A 168 16.59 4.02 -3.30
N PRO A 169 15.71 4.66 -2.49
CA PRO A 169 14.56 3.96 -1.95
C PRO A 169 13.52 3.67 -3.03
N GLY A 170 12.98 2.45 -3.02
CA GLY A 170 11.86 2.05 -3.87
C GLY A 170 10.50 2.54 -3.35
N ASP A 171 10.40 2.70 -2.04
CA ASP A 171 9.21 3.15 -1.32
C ASP A 171 9.56 3.84 0.01
N ALA A 172 8.53 4.22 0.80
CA ALA A 172 8.74 4.87 2.10
C ALA A 172 9.43 3.95 3.12
N VAL A 173 9.16 2.65 3.09
CA VAL A 173 9.78 1.68 4.02
C VAL A 173 11.26 1.53 3.69
N ALA A 174 11.61 1.43 2.41
CA ALA A 174 13.00 1.40 1.95
C ALA A 174 13.77 2.68 2.35
N ALA A 175 13.11 3.85 2.31
CA ALA A 175 13.72 5.11 2.76
C ALA A 175 14.05 5.08 4.27
N ILE A 176 13.14 4.56 5.10
CA ILE A 176 13.39 4.37 6.55
C ILE A 176 14.53 3.39 6.79
N MET A 177 14.59 2.30 6.02
CA MET A 177 15.67 1.31 6.12
C MET A 177 17.03 1.91 5.74
N ILE A 178 17.10 2.75 4.69
CA ILE A 178 18.32 3.49 4.34
C ILE A 178 18.76 4.37 5.52
N GLY A 179 17.81 5.11 6.13
CA GLY A 179 18.08 5.92 7.31
C GLY A 179 18.64 5.10 8.48
N ALA A 180 18.04 3.94 8.78
CA ALA A 180 18.52 3.04 9.83
C ALA A 180 19.93 2.50 9.56
N LEU A 181 20.23 2.11 8.32
CA LEU A 181 21.57 1.68 7.92
C LEU A 181 22.57 2.82 8.08
N THR A 182 22.23 4.03 7.65
CA THR A 182 23.10 5.21 7.73
C THR A 182 23.44 5.57 9.17
N ILE A 183 22.45 5.52 10.10
CA ILE A 183 22.67 5.75 11.55
C ILE A 183 23.68 4.74 12.12
N GLN A 184 23.71 3.52 11.60
CA GLN A 184 24.66 2.48 11.99
C GLN A 184 26.03 2.61 11.26
N GLY A 185 26.25 3.68 10.52
CA GLY A 185 27.49 3.91 9.77
C GLY A 185 27.62 3.07 8.49
N LEU A 186 26.51 2.51 8.01
CA LEU A 186 26.45 1.65 6.83
C LEU A 186 25.87 2.44 5.66
N THR A 187 26.64 2.63 4.62
CA THR A 187 26.20 3.33 3.41
C THR A 187 25.68 2.31 2.39
N PRO A 188 24.39 2.34 2.02
CA PRO A 188 23.89 1.56 0.90
C PRO A 188 24.64 1.89 -0.39
N GLY A 189 24.94 0.86 -1.17
CA GLY A 189 25.69 1.01 -2.41
C GLY A 189 26.48 -0.26 -2.76
N PRO A 190 27.16 -0.31 -3.92
CA PRO A 190 27.88 -1.51 -4.38
C PRO A 190 28.94 -1.99 -3.40
N MET A 191 29.53 -1.07 -2.63
CA MET A 191 30.57 -1.39 -1.65
C MET A 191 30.01 -2.16 -0.45
N LEU A 192 28.73 -1.97 -0.09
CA LEU A 192 28.07 -2.70 1.01
C LEU A 192 28.19 -4.21 0.81
N PHE A 193 28.02 -4.68 -0.42
CA PHE A 193 28.15 -6.10 -0.79
C PHE A 193 29.58 -6.64 -0.68
N LYS A 194 30.59 -5.77 -0.73
CA LYS A 194 32.00 -6.17 -0.60
C LYS A 194 32.48 -6.11 0.84
N THR A 195 32.16 -5.01 1.53
CA THR A 195 32.69 -4.74 2.89
C THR A 195 31.86 -5.38 3.98
N ASN A 196 30.53 -5.46 3.80
CA ASN A 196 29.58 -5.92 4.83
C ASN A 196 28.70 -7.09 4.34
N LYS A 197 29.33 -8.10 3.72
CA LYS A 197 28.63 -9.28 3.16
C LYS A 197 27.71 -9.96 4.18
N VAL A 198 28.19 -10.15 5.40
CA VAL A 198 27.43 -10.81 6.47
C VAL A 198 26.13 -10.04 6.76
N LEU A 199 26.18 -8.73 6.83
CA LEU A 199 25.00 -7.89 7.05
C LEU A 199 23.97 -8.05 5.92
N VAL A 200 24.41 -8.01 4.66
CA VAL A 200 23.51 -8.16 3.50
C VAL A 200 22.80 -9.52 3.55
N TYR A 201 23.53 -10.60 3.81
CA TYR A 201 22.93 -11.92 3.98
C TYR A 201 22.00 -11.99 5.20
N THR A 202 22.35 -11.30 6.29
CA THR A 202 21.50 -11.22 7.48
C THR A 202 20.18 -10.52 7.18
N ILE A 203 20.19 -9.45 6.38
CA ILE A 203 18.96 -8.76 5.95
C ILE A 203 18.09 -9.72 5.14
N PHE A 204 18.61 -10.42 4.14
CA PHE A 204 17.83 -11.36 3.34
C PHE A 204 17.28 -12.52 4.17
N LEU A 205 18.11 -13.09 5.03
CA LEU A 205 17.66 -14.17 5.93
C LEU A 205 16.61 -13.67 6.93
N GLY A 206 16.80 -12.45 7.46
CA GLY A 206 15.85 -11.79 8.35
C GLY A 206 14.49 -11.58 7.68
N MET A 207 14.45 -11.15 6.42
CA MET A 207 13.21 -11.04 5.65
C MET A 207 12.53 -12.39 5.47
N PHE A 208 13.27 -13.46 5.18
CA PHE A 208 12.71 -14.81 5.06
C PHE A 208 12.11 -15.30 6.38
N VAL A 209 12.82 -15.08 7.48
CA VAL A 209 12.33 -15.43 8.83
C VAL A 209 11.10 -14.59 9.20
N ALA A 210 11.12 -13.26 8.92
CA ALA A 210 10.00 -12.38 9.18
C ALA A 210 8.74 -12.80 8.42
N ASN A 211 8.86 -13.13 7.13
CA ASN A 211 7.74 -13.65 6.33
C ASN A 211 7.19 -14.98 6.90
N THR A 212 8.06 -15.87 7.34
CA THR A 212 7.65 -17.13 7.97
C THR A 212 6.87 -16.88 9.26
N ILE A 213 7.39 -15.99 10.12
CA ILE A 213 6.71 -15.59 11.37
C ILE A 213 5.38 -14.90 11.06
N MET A 214 5.32 -14.05 10.06
CA MET A 214 4.10 -13.37 9.64
C MET A 214 2.99 -14.37 9.26
N VAL A 215 3.33 -15.43 8.52
CA VAL A 215 2.37 -16.49 8.16
C VAL A 215 1.87 -17.19 9.42
N LEU A 216 2.77 -17.58 10.35
CA LEU A 216 2.40 -18.24 11.60
C LEU A 216 1.51 -17.37 12.48
N LEU A 217 1.86 -16.08 12.63
CA LEU A 217 1.04 -15.13 13.38
C LEU A 217 -0.31 -14.88 12.70
N GLY A 218 -0.36 -14.76 11.38
CA GLY A 218 -1.59 -14.61 10.62
C GLY A 218 -2.56 -15.74 10.88
N PHE A 219 -2.11 -16.99 10.78
CA PHE A 219 -2.95 -18.16 11.09
C PHE A 219 -3.37 -18.23 12.56
N SER A 220 -2.49 -17.89 13.48
CA SER A 220 -2.77 -17.92 14.92
C SER A 220 -3.76 -16.86 15.35
N CYS A 221 -3.66 -15.65 14.77
CA CYS A 221 -4.43 -14.47 15.16
C CYS A 221 -5.67 -14.21 14.31
N ILE A 222 -5.92 -14.99 13.25
CA ILE A 222 -7.04 -14.76 12.33
C ILE A 222 -8.40 -14.65 13.05
N ARG A 223 -8.65 -15.50 14.04
CA ARG A 223 -9.89 -15.47 14.85
C ARG A 223 -9.98 -14.21 15.71
N LEU A 224 -8.85 -13.65 16.15
CA LEU A 224 -8.81 -12.41 16.90
C LEU A 224 -9.11 -11.24 15.98
N PHE A 225 -8.50 -11.21 14.80
CA PHE A 225 -8.71 -10.15 13.82
C PHE A 225 -10.15 -10.12 13.30
N THR A 226 -10.76 -11.30 13.06
CA THR A 226 -12.17 -11.36 12.62
C THR A 226 -13.15 -10.88 13.69
N LYS A 227 -12.81 -10.97 14.98
CA LYS A 227 -13.64 -10.35 16.05
C LYS A 227 -13.71 -8.82 15.92
N VAL A 228 -12.69 -8.17 15.35
CA VAL A 228 -12.73 -6.73 15.10
C VAL A 228 -13.82 -6.39 14.08
N LEU A 229 -14.07 -7.25 13.09
CA LEU A 229 -15.13 -7.07 12.09
C LEU A 229 -16.55 -7.22 12.68
N SER A 230 -16.65 -7.88 13.85
CA SER A 230 -17.92 -8.03 14.58
C SER A 230 -18.23 -6.84 15.50
N VAL A 231 -17.32 -5.84 15.58
CA VAL A 231 -17.57 -4.62 16.35
C VAL A 231 -18.61 -3.79 15.62
N PRO A 232 -19.68 -3.32 16.32
CA PRO A 232 -20.71 -2.49 15.71
C PRO A 232 -20.12 -1.27 14.99
N LYS A 233 -20.65 -0.95 13.81
CA LYS A 233 -20.22 0.21 13.01
C LYS A 233 -20.19 1.51 13.82
N THR A 234 -21.13 1.68 14.75
CA THR A 234 -21.23 2.83 15.67
C THR A 234 -20.02 3.04 16.56
N ILE A 235 -19.28 1.96 16.89
CA ILE A 235 -18.05 2.02 17.71
C ILE A 235 -16.84 2.05 16.78
N LEU A 236 -16.84 1.25 15.72
CA LEU A 236 -15.71 1.10 14.82
C LEU A 236 -15.42 2.39 14.04
N THR A 237 -16.44 3.08 13.55
CA THR A 237 -16.29 4.29 12.73
C THR A 237 -15.60 5.44 13.47
N PRO A 238 -15.98 5.83 14.71
CA PRO A 238 -15.21 6.83 15.45
C PRO A 238 -13.76 6.42 15.73
N ILE A 239 -13.50 5.14 15.98
CA ILE A 239 -12.14 4.64 16.18
C ILE A 239 -11.31 4.81 14.89
N ILE A 240 -11.86 4.43 13.73
CA ILE A 240 -11.20 4.62 12.44
C ILE A 240 -10.92 6.11 12.21
N PHE A 241 -11.87 6.98 12.47
CA PHE A 241 -11.71 8.42 12.33
C PHE A 241 -10.54 8.94 13.16
N ILE A 242 -10.48 8.58 14.46
CA ILE A 242 -9.38 8.96 15.35
C ILE A 242 -8.05 8.43 14.83
N LEU A 243 -8.00 7.17 14.41
CA LEU A 243 -6.78 6.55 13.88
C LEU A 243 -6.31 7.22 12.58
N CYS A 244 -7.21 7.64 11.69
CA CYS A 244 -6.88 8.40 10.49
C CYS A 244 -6.24 9.75 10.85
N VAL A 245 -6.83 10.49 11.80
CA VAL A 245 -6.30 11.78 12.26
C VAL A 245 -4.94 11.62 12.90
N VAL A 246 -4.83 10.69 13.86
CA VAL A 246 -3.57 10.41 14.57
C VAL A 246 -2.50 9.90 13.61
N GLY A 247 -2.85 8.97 12.72
CA GLY A 247 -1.92 8.40 11.72
C GLY A 247 -1.38 9.47 10.77
N SER A 248 -2.25 10.33 10.26
CA SER A 248 -1.84 11.43 9.36
C SER A 248 -0.94 12.45 10.08
N TYR A 249 -1.27 12.79 11.32
CA TYR A 249 -0.45 13.70 12.13
C TYR A 249 0.92 13.10 12.48
N ALA A 250 0.95 11.82 12.84
CA ALA A 250 2.17 11.14 13.29
C ALA A 250 3.26 11.04 12.22
N MET A 251 2.91 11.15 10.94
CA MET A 251 3.87 11.04 9.83
C MET A 251 4.96 12.14 9.87
N ARG A 252 4.59 13.38 10.15
CA ARG A 252 5.50 14.53 10.18
C ARG A 252 5.23 15.50 11.33
N SER A 253 4.35 15.17 12.25
CA SER A 253 3.85 16.04 13.31
C SER A 253 3.30 17.37 12.76
N ASN A 254 2.58 17.31 11.63
CA ASN A 254 2.09 18.46 10.89
C ASN A 254 0.57 18.39 10.73
N PHE A 255 -0.14 19.42 11.21
CA PHE A 255 -1.61 19.52 11.07
C PHE A 255 -2.07 19.72 9.62
N TYR A 256 -1.22 20.20 8.72
CA TYR A 256 -1.55 20.30 7.31
C TYR A 256 -1.73 18.91 6.67
N ASP A 257 -1.04 17.89 7.16
CA ASP A 257 -1.25 16.52 6.69
C ASP A 257 -2.62 15.99 7.11
N VAL A 258 -3.11 16.37 8.29
CA VAL A 258 -4.49 16.07 8.71
C VAL A 258 -5.50 16.80 7.82
N GLY A 259 -5.24 18.07 7.51
CA GLY A 259 -6.08 18.85 6.58
C GLY A 259 -6.14 18.22 5.19
N THR A 260 -5.02 17.82 4.63
CA THR A 260 -4.97 17.14 3.32
C THR A 260 -5.69 15.80 3.35
N MET A 261 -5.56 15.04 4.44
CA MET A 261 -6.28 13.79 4.64
C MET A 261 -7.79 14.00 4.68
N LEU A 262 -8.28 15.01 5.40
CA LEU A 262 -9.72 15.32 5.45
C LEU A 262 -10.28 15.74 4.09
N ILE A 263 -9.55 16.61 3.37
CA ILE A 263 -9.95 17.03 2.01
C ILE A 263 -9.99 15.83 1.07
N ALA A 264 -8.95 14.98 1.11
CA ALA A 264 -8.92 13.77 0.30
C ALA A 264 -10.04 12.80 0.69
N GLY A 265 -10.40 12.72 1.99
CA GLY A 265 -11.51 11.90 2.47
C GLY A 265 -12.86 12.34 1.91
N VAL A 266 -13.11 13.65 1.89
CA VAL A 266 -14.33 14.20 1.28
C VAL A 266 -14.36 13.94 -0.23
N ILE A 267 -13.22 14.13 -0.92
CA ILE A 267 -13.13 13.85 -2.37
C ILE A 267 -13.37 12.37 -2.69
N GLY A 268 -12.87 11.47 -1.83
CA GLY A 268 -13.06 10.03 -2.01
C GLY A 268 -14.48 9.55 -1.70
N TRP A 269 -15.20 10.31 -0.86
CA TRP A 269 -16.60 10.01 -0.50
C TRP A 269 -17.61 10.51 -1.55
N LEU A 270 -17.34 11.65 -2.24
CA LEU A 270 -18.17 12.20 -3.32
C LEU A 270 -18.08 11.37 -4.61
#